data_94732b26e5b2fc9e67fb3a8dad338b5d
#
_entry.id   94732b26e5b2fc9e67fb3a8dad338b5d
#
_cell.length_a   1.000
_cell.length_b   1.000
_cell.length_c   1.000
_cell.angle_alpha   90.00
_cell.angle_beta   90.00
_cell.angle_gamma   90.00
#
_symmetry.space_group_name_H-M   'P 1'
#
loop_
_entity.id
_entity.type
_entity.pdbx_description
1 polymer ?
#
loop_
_entity_poly.entity_id
_entity_poly.type
_entity_poly.pdbx_seq_one_letter_code
_entity_poly.pdbx_strand_id
1 'polypeptide(L)'
;MDSLTFTPGRAFLSSNSLAPPWTAVFEDEGPAGYFYACDRSQETQEHSIMDAMLIYNRTSLADPAQERLASIQWSRDGQQCVLYLDGSAQAFIDFAAHLSFCRTNFPNYIQEQGDTWRKHSHAWDDAALQHFEADLYA
;
A
#
# COMPACT_ATOMS: atom_id res chain seq x y z
N MET A 1 -10.46 -7.41 -7.49
CA MET A 1 -9.34 -7.49 -6.52
C MET A 1 -8.18 -8.21 -7.17
N ASP A 2 -7.00 -7.60 -7.15
CA ASP A 2 -5.79 -8.24 -7.68
C ASP A 2 -5.06 -8.96 -6.55
N SER A 3 -4.54 -10.14 -6.82
CA SER A 3 -3.86 -10.94 -5.81
C SER A 3 -2.67 -11.69 -6.39
N LEU A 4 -1.74 -12.07 -5.50
CA LEU A 4 -0.54 -12.81 -5.84
C LEU A 4 -0.17 -13.74 -4.69
N THR A 5 0.04 -15.01 -5.02
CA THR A 5 0.65 -15.96 -4.09
C THR A 5 2.17 -15.91 -4.27
N PHE A 6 2.91 -15.74 -3.20
CA PHE A 6 4.37 -15.57 -3.25
C PHE A 6 5.05 -16.11 -2.02
N THR A 7 6.34 -16.40 -2.16
CA THR A 7 7.22 -16.68 -1.02
C THR A 7 8.08 -15.44 -0.79
N PRO A 8 8.21 -14.93 0.46
CA PRO A 8 9.03 -13.77 0.75
C PRO A 8 10.45 -13.91 0.21
N GLY A 9 10.95 -12.84 -0.41
CA GLY A 9 12.25 -12.77 -1.05
C GLY A 9 12.24 -12.13 -2.42
N ARG A 10 11.15 -12.26 -3.17
CA ARG A 10 10.93 -11.56 -4.42
C ARG A 10 9.47 -11.67 -4.84
N ALA A 11 8.81 -10.53 -4.96
CA ALA A 11 7.42 -10.47 -5.41
C ALA A 11 7.11 -9.09 -6.01
N PHE A 12 6.15 -9.05 -6.93
CA PHE A 12 5.67 -7.81 -7.52
C PHE A 12 4.20 -7.97 -7.88
N LEU A 13 3.36 -7.09 -7.32
CA LEU A 13 1.93 -7.05 -7.63
C LEU A 13 1.52 -5.61 -7.89
N SER A 14 1.09 -5.31 -9.11
CA SER A 14 0.61 -4.00 -9.51
C SER A 14 -0.91 -4.07 -9.71
N SER A 15 -1.63 -3.09 -9.17
CA SER A 15 -3.08 -3.00 -9.28
C SER A 15 -3.48 -1.59 -9.71
N ASN A 16 -4.21 -1.51 -10.83
CA ASN A 16 -4.70 -0.25 -11.38
C ASN A 16 -6.10 0.05 -10.86
N SER A 17 -6.30 1.29 -10.41
CA SER A 17 -7.63 1.78 -10.06
C SER A 17 -8.50 1.96 -11.30
N LEU A 18 -9.82 1.82 -11.14
CA LEU A 18 -10.79 2.25 -12.13
C LEU A 18 -10.85 3.79 -12.24
N ALA A 19 -10.27 4.50 -11.27
CA ALA A 19 -10.13 5.96 -11.30
C ALA A 19 -8.68 6.30 -11.69
N PRO A 20 -8.38 6.45 -13.01
CA PRO A 20 -7.03 6.82 -13.41
C PRO A 20 -6.65 8.20 -12.86
N PRO A 21 -5.37 8.48 -12.61
CA PRO A 21 -4.19 7.68 -12.98
C PRO A 21 -3.64 6.78 -11.87
N TRP A 22 -4.44 6.40 -10.89
CA TRP A 22 -3.96 5.77 -9.66
C TRP A 22 -3.61 4.30 -9.84
N THR A 23 -2.48 3.92 -9.27
CA THR A 23 -1.98 2.54 -9.22
C THR A 23 -1.38 2.28 -7.84
N ALA A 24 -1.58 1.10 -7.30
CA ALA A 24 -0.91 0.64 -6.10
C ALA A 24 0.01 -0.53 -6.45
N VAL A 25 1.19 -0.57 -5.84
CA VAL A 25 2.21 -1.59 -6.10
C VAL A 25 2.71 -2.18 -4.80
N PHE A 26 2.64 -3.50 -4.67
CA PHE A 26 3.34 -4.24 -3.64
C PHE A 26 4.59 -4.87 -4.24
N GLU A 27 5.76 -4.63 -3.62
CA GLU A 27 7.01 -5.17 -4.09
C GLU A 27 7.84 -5.71 -2.92
N ASP A 28 8.27 -6.96 -3.04
CA ASP A 28 9.27 -7.55 -2.16
C ASP A 28 10.61 -7.55 -2.91
N GLU A 29 11.58 -6.80 -2.39
CA GLU A 29 12.91 -6.65 -3.00
C GLU A 29 13.93 -7.67 -2.47
N GLY A 30 13.52 -8.54 -1.57
CA GLY A 30 14.37 -9.49 -0.89
C GLY A 30 14.51 -9.19 0.60
N PRO A 31 15.20 -8.12 1.00
CA PRO A 31 15.31 -7.76 2.43
C PRO A 31 14.02 -7.23 3.03
N ALA A 32 13.14 -6.62 2.23
CA ALA A 32 11.93 -5.96 2.71
C ALA A 32 10.83 -5.94 1.66
N GLY A 33 9.59 -5.84 2.13
CA GLY A 33 8.41 -5.61 1.31
C GLY A 33 7.89 -4.19 1.48
N TYR A 34 7.50 -3.57 0.37
CA TYR A 34 7.03 -2.18 0.30
C TYR A 34 5.69 -2.10 -0.41
N PHE A 35 4.93 -1.06 -0.07
CA PHE A 35 3.70 -0.72 -0.77
C PHE A 35 3.78 0.73 -1.24
N TYR A 36 3.48 0.96 -2.52
CA TYR A 36 3.63 2.27 -3.15
C TYR A 36 2.29 2.80 -3.65
N ALA A 37 2.05 4.10 -3.42
CA ALA A 37 1.01 4.86 -4.09
C ALA A 37 1.62 5.49 -5.35
N CYS A 38 1.03 5.24 -6.52
CA CYS A 38 1.60 5.66 -7.80
C CYS A 38 0.60 6.47 -8.62
N ASP A 39 1.13 7.46 -9.34
CA ASP A 39 0.43 8.26 -10.33
C ASP A 39 0.99 7.93 -11.72
N ARG A 40 0.22 7.18 -12.53
CA ARG A 40 0.67 6.72 -13.86
C ARG A 40 0.78 7.83 -14.90
N SER A 41 0.26 9.02 -14.62
CA SER A 41 0.38 10.16 -15.55
C SER A 41 1.80 10.74 -15.56
N GLN A 42 2.65 10.37 -14.59
CA GLN A 42 4.03 10.84 -14.55
C GLN A 42 4.89 10.14 -15.60
N GLU A 43 5.86 10.87 -16.17
CA GLU A 43 6.66 10.42 -17.31
C GLU A 43 7.61 9.28 -17.00
N THR A 44 8.11 9.20 -15.77
CA THR A 44 9.07 8.17 -15.36
C THR A 44 8.53 7.39 -14.18
N GLN A 45 8.99 6.14 -14.03
CA GLN A 45 8.63 5.29 -12.90
C GLN A 45 9.05 5.93 -11.56
N GLU A 46 10.20 6.55 -11.53
CA GLU A 46 10.71 7.24 -10.34
C GLU A 46 9.79 8.38 -9.91
N HIS A 47 9.31 9.18 -10.87
CA HIS A 47 8.40 10.30 -10.59
C HIS A 47 6.97 9.84 -10.32
N SER A 48 6.62 8.62 -10.69
CA SER A 48 5.26 8.10 -10.48
C SER A 48 4.97 7.71 -9.04
N ILE A 49 5.99 7.43 -8.24
CA ILE A 49 5.82 7.02 -6.84
C ILE A 49 5.55 8.25 -5.99
N MET A 50 4.31 8.35 -5.49
CA MET A 50 3.87 9.48 -4.66
C MET A 50 4.17 9.24 -3.18
N ASP A 51 4.07 7.99 -2.73
CA ASP A 51 4.36 7.59 -1.36
C ASP A 51 4.82 6.15 -1.32
N ALA A 52 5.65 5.82 -0.33
CA ALA A 52 6.20 4.49 -0.13
C ALA A 52 6.12 4.10 1.34
N MET A 53 5.67 2.88 1.61
CA MET A 53 5.51 2.37 2.97
C MET A 53 6.22 1.04 3.12
N LEU A 54 6.89 0.86 4.27
CA LEU A 54 7.48 -0.43 4.62
C LEU A 54 6.37 -1.34 5.17
N ILE A 55 6.22 -2.52 4.58
CA ILE A 55 5.23 -3.50 5.02
C ILE A 55 5.86 -4.50 5.98
N TYR A 56 7.05 -5.02 5.65
CA TYR A 56 7.80 -5.92 6.52
C TYR A 56 9.28 -5.89 6.18
N ASN A 57 10.11 -6.20 7.18
CA ASN A 57 11.47 -6.65 6.96
C ASN A 57 11.45 -8.18 6.93
N ARG A 58 12.16 -8.81 6.01
CA ARG A 58 12.17 -10.27 5.88
C ARG A 58 12.60 -10.96 7.18
N THR A 59 13.56 -10.37 7.89
CA THR A 59 14.06 -10.89 9.16
C THR A 59 13.02 -10.83 10.29
N SER A 60 11.96 -10.02 10.13
CA SER A 60 10.89 -9.88 11.12
C SER A 60 9.71 -10.81 10.86
N LEU A 61 9.69 -11.51 9.72
CA LEU A 61 8.61 -12.43 9.40
C LEU A 61 8.70 -13.70 10.23
N ALA A 62 7.54 -14.17 10.71
CA ALA A 62 7.44 -15.35 11.57
C ALA A 62 7.91 -16.63 10.87
N ASP A 63 7.68 -16.75 9.59
CA ASP A 63 8.12 -17.89 8.77
C ASP A 63 8.44 -17.38 7.37
N PRO A 64 9.69 -16.92 7.13
CA PRO A 64 10.03 -16.32 5.85
C PRO A 64 10.05 -17.30 4.68
N ALA A 65 10.00 -18.61 4.93
CA ALA A 65 9.91 -19.62 3.88
C ALA A 65 8.45 -19.98 3.53
N GLN A 66 7.48 -19.50 4.31
CA GLN A 66 6.08 -19.82 4.09
C GLN A 66 5.51 -19.02 2.92
N GLU A 67 4.72 -19.70 2.09
CA GLU A 67 3.96 -19.04 1.02
C GLU A 67 2.89 -18.11 1.61
N ARG A 68 2.73 -16.94 1.00
CA ARG A 68 1.82 -15.88 1.44
C ARG A 68 0.89 -15.48 0.30
N LEU A 69 -0.24 -14.90 0.65
CA LEU A 69 -1.17 -14.30 -0.31
C LEU A 69 -1.22 -12.79 -0.10
N ALA A 70 -0.82 -12.03 -1.13
CA ALA A 70 -1.00 -10.59 -1.17
C ALA A 70 -2.25 -10.25 -1.98
N SER A 71 -3.06 -9.32 -1.51
CA SER A 71 -4.26 -8.86 -2.22
C SER A 71 -4.39 -7.35 -2.10
N ILE A 72 -4.81 -6.70 -3.19
CA ILE A 72 -5.09 -5.26 -3.21
C ILE A 72 -6.56 -5.08 -3.53
N GLN A 73 -7.31 -4.49 -2.60
CA GLN A 73 -8.73 -4.20 -2.74
C GLN A 73 -8.94 -2.71 -2.87
N TRP A 74 -9.68 -2.30 -3.92
CA TRP A 74 -10.05 -0.91 -4.14
C TRP A 74 -11.44 -0.61 -3.61
N SER A 75 -11.65 0.64 -3.18
CA SER A 75 -13.00 1.16 -2.92
C SER A 75 -13.78 1.26 -4.23
N ARG A 76 -15.11 1.40 -4.12
CA ARG A 76 -16.00 1.47 -5.30
C ARG A 76 -15.68 2.64 -6.22
N ASP A 77 -15.28 3.78 -5.64
CA ASP A 77 -14.92 4.98 -6.41
C ASP A 77 -13.48 4.95 -6.91
N GLY A 78 -12.69 3.95 -6.54
CA GLY A 78 -11.30 3.81 -6.95
C GLY A 78 -10.34 4.79 -6.31
N GLN A 79 -10.75 5.52 -5.28
CA GLN A 79 -9.91 6.53 -4.62
C GLN A 79 -9.14 5.99 -3.42
N GLN A 80 -9.54 4.83 -2.91
CA GLN A 80 -8.89 4.20 -1.76
C GLN A 80 -8.55 2.74 -2.06
N CYS A 81 -7.48 2.25 -1.47
CA CYS A 81 -7.16 0.82 -1.53
C CYS A 81 -6.49 0.34 -0.25
N VAL A 82 -6.56 -0.97 -0.05
CA VAL A 82 -5.93 -1.65 1.09
C VAL A 82 -5.14 -2.84 0.58
N LEU A 83 -3.92 -2.99 1.12
CA LEU A 83 -3.10 -4.18 0.95
C LEU A 83 -3.39 -5.16 2.09
N TYR A 84 -3.77 -6.36 1.73
CA TYR A 84 -3.92 -7.48 2.67
C TYR A 84 -2.82 -8.49 2.45
N LEU A 85 -2.26 -9.02 3.55
CA LEU A 85 -1.38 -10.20 3.51
C LEU A 85 -2.06 -11.30 4.33
N ASP A 86 -2.33 -12.43 3.69
CA ASP A 86 -3.03 -13.57 4.30
C ASP A 86 -4.36 -13.16 4.97
N GLY A 87 -5.07 -12.23 4.33
CA GLY A 87 -6.36 -11.73 4.82
C GLY A 87 -6.27 -10.65 5.88
N SER A 88 -5.07 -10.25 6.30
CA SER A 88 -4.87 -9.20 7.31
C SER A 88 -4.44 -7.90 6.64
N ALA A 89 -5.15 -6.81 6.91
CA ALA A 89 -4.87 -5.49 6.35
C ALA A 89 -3.53 -4.97 6.88
N GLN A 90 -2.62 -4.60 5.98
CA GLN A 90 -1.28 -4.13 6.30
C GLN A 90 -1.06 -2.66 5.97
N ALA A 91 -1.75 -2.13 4.95
CA ALA A 91 -1.55 -0.77 4.49
C ALA A 91 -2.80 -0.25 3.80
N PHE A 92 -2.95 1.06 3.85
CA PHE A 92 -4.10 1.79 3.30
C PHE A 92 -3.59 3.01 2.53
N ILE A 93 -4.20 3.29 1.38
CA ILE A 93 -3.92 4.50 0.61
C ILE A 93 -5.23 5.22 0.32
N ASP A 94 -5.28 6.53 0.59
CA ASP A 94 -6.34 7.42 0.15
C ASP A 94 -5.77 8.39 -0.87
N PHE A 95 -6.03 8.13 -2.15
CA PHE A 95 -5.49 8.94 -3.24
C PHE A 95 -6.14 10.32 -3.31
N ALA A 96 -7.42 10.43 -2.95
CA ALA A 96 -8.12 11.71 -2.95
C ALA A 96 -7.56 12.65 -1.88
N ALA A 97 -7.22 12.12 -0.70
CA ALA A 97 -6.69 12.88 0.41
C ALA A 97 -5.16 13.02 0.39
N HIS A 98 -4.46 12.30 -0.50
CA HIS A 98 -3.00 12.22 -0.55
C HIS A 98 -2.40 11.78 0.78
N LEU A 99 -2.95 10.70 1.35
CA LEU A 99 -2.43 10.13 2.59
C LEU A 99 -2.41 8.60 2.52
N SER A 100 -1.54 8.02 3.31
CA SER A 100 -1.45 6.57 3.44
C SER A 100 -0.90 6.20 4.82
N PHE A 101 -1.18 4.98 5.26
CA PHE A 101 -0.66 4.48 6.52
C PHE A 101 -0.46 2.96 6.48
N CYS A 102 0.37 2.46 7.39
CA CYS A 102 0.72 1.05 7.44
C CYS A 102 0.99 0.60 8.87
N ARG A 103 0.96 -0.72 9.08
CA ARG A 103 1.14 -1.30 10.42
C ARG A 103 2.51 -0.99 11.03
N THR A 104 3.55 -0.90 10.19
CA THR A 104 4.89 -0.57 10.67
C THR A 104 5.06 0.91 11.02
N ASN A 105 4.14 1.78 10.58
CA ASN A 105 4.25 3.23 10.71
C ASN A 105 5.55 3.79 10.10
N PHE A 106 6.08 3.15 9.05
CA PHE A 106 7.35 3.57 8.47
C PHE A 106 7.19 3.97 6.99
N PRO A 107 7.76 5.09 6.55
CA PRO A 107 8.46 6.11 7.34
C PRO A 107 7.57 6.79 8.38
N ASN A 108 8.12 7.06 9.56
CA ASN A 108 7.36 7.61 10.69
C ASN A 108 7.59 9.11 10.90
N TYR A 109 8.10 9.79 9.88
CA TYR A 109 8.34 11.23 9.92
C TYR A 109 7.42 11.94 8.93
N ILE A 110 7.19 13.23 9.20
CA ILE A 110 6.39 14.12 8.35
C ILE A 110 7.33 15.13 7.71
N GLN A 111 7.19 15.32 6.39
CA GLN A 111 7.94 16.35 5.69
C GLN A 111 7.12 17.64 5.67
N GLU A 112 7.70 18.72 6.15
CA GLU A 112 7.02 20.01 6.21
C GLU A 112 6.93 20.70 4.85
N GLN A 113 7.82 20.34 3.92
CA GLN A 113 7.89 20.91 2.59
C GLN A 113 7.71 19.83 1.53
N GLY A 114 7.15 20.22 0.39
CA GLY A 114 6.96 19.32 -0.75
C GLY A 114 5.51 18.87 -0.94
N ASP A 115 5.33 17.70 -1.49
CA ASP A 115 4.02 17.13 -1.82
C ASP A 115 3.19 16.82 -0.58
N THR A 116 1.86 16.96 -0.71
CA THR A 116 0.90 16.67 0.37
C THR A 116 0.98 15.24 0.89
N TRP A 117 1.38 14.28 0.06
CA TRP A 117 1.59 12.89 0.45
C TRP A 117 2.57 12.74 1.62
N ARG A 118 3.57 13.62 1.68
CA ARG A 118 4.65 13.53 2.67
C ARG A 118 4.40 14.35 3.92
N LYS A 119 3.26 15.04 3.96
CA LYS A 119 2.87 15.85 5.12
C LYS A 119 2.05 15.08 6.14
N HIS A 120 1.76 13.81 5.86
CA HIS A 120 0.98 12.95 6.75
C HIS A 120 1.85 11.85 7.36
N SER A 121 1.57 11.53 8.62
CA SER A 121 2.14 10.37 9.29
C SER A 121 1.60 9.09 8.69
N HIS A 122 2.41 8.03 8.66
CA HIS A 122 1.96 6.68 8.29
C HIS A 122 1.38 5.90 9.47
N ALA A 123 1.05 6.58 10.56
CA ALA A 123 0.47 5.95 11.75
C ALA A 123 -0.86 5.28 11.43
N TRP A 124 -1.02 4.04 11.87
CA TRP A 124 -2.20 3.22 11.58
C TRP A 124 -3.49 3.87 12.09
N ASP A 125 -4.54 3.78 11.28
CA ASP A 125 -5.86 4.33 11.59
C ASP A 125 -6.94 3.26 11.37
N ASP A 126 -7.34 2.59 12.45
CA ASP A 126 -8.37 1.56 12.40
C ASP A 126 -9.72 2.09 11.95
N ALA A 127 -10.06 3.32 12.29
CA ALA A 127 -11.35 3.91 11.92
C ALA A 127 -11.46 4.05 10.40
N ALA A 128 -10.39 4.46 9.73
CA ALA A 128 -10.37 4.58 8.26
C ALA A 128 -10.53 3.21 7.61
N LEU A 129 -9.86 2.18 8.12
CA LEU A 129 -9.99 0.81 7.62
C LEU A 129 -11.41 0.29 7.80
N GLN A 130 -12.00 0.47 8.97
CA GLN A 130 -13.37 0.04 9.25
C GLN A 130 -14.36 0.71 8.32
N HIS A 131 -14.19 2.00 8.06
CA HIS A 131 -15.03 2.75 7.14
C HIS A 131 -14.90 2.23 5.71
N PHE A 132 -13.68 1.98 5.26
CA PHE A 132 -13.39 1.39 3.95
C PHE A 132 -14.09 0.04 3.79
N GLU A 133 -13.90 -0.86 4.75
CA GLU A 133 -14.46 -2.22 4.69
C GLU A 133 -15.99 -2.22 4.76
N ALA A 134 -16.58 -1.35 5.57
CA ALA A 134 -18.03 -1.21 5.66
C ALA A 134 -18.63 -0.74 4.32
N ASP A 135 -17.96 0.18 3.65
CA ASP A 135 -18.42 0.74 2.37
C ASP A 135 -18.36 -0.30 1.24
N LEU A 136 -17.41 -1.23 1.27
CA LEU A 136 -17.30 -2.30 0.29
C LEU A 136 -18.55 -3.19 0.26
N TYR A 137 -19.15 -3.41 1.42
CA TYR A 137 -20.26 -4.34 1.59
C TYR A 137 -21.61 -3.63 1.78
N ALA A 138 -21.65 -2.33 1.63
CA ALA A 138 -22.87 -1.54 1.77
C ALA A 138 -23.84 -1.77 0.60
#